data_eee3efcfe7e067561c6b9c58aac02446
#
_entry.id   eee3efcfe7e067561c6b9c58aac02446
#
_cell.length_a   1.000
_cell.length_b   1.000
_cell.length_c   1.000
_cell.angle_alpha   90.00
_cell.angle_beta   90.00
_cell.angle_gamma   90.00
#
_symmetry.space_group_name_H-M   'P 1'
#
loop_
_entity.id
_entity.type
_entity.pdbx_description
1 polymer ?
#
loop_
_entity_poly.entity_id
_entity_poly.type
_entity_poly.pdbx_seq_one_letter_code
_entity_poly.pdbx_strand_id
1 'polypeptide(L)'
;YRDPVAANDTLAANDTTNMGNLSWKEIFRDPKLQMLIEEGLANNVDMQAAILRVKEAKALLTSARLSYLPSLALAPQGSLTSVDKSTPVKNYTLPASASWEVDLFGKLLNAHRGQKASYLQSKAYQQAVRSQLIGGIANAYYSLLMLDRQVSVTEQNVALMKETVRTMEAMKEAGMTTEAAVAQSKGAYHQTEASLADLKRQVRETENSISVLLAKAPQNIDRGTLEEQVMPADLAVG
;
A
#
# COMPACT_ATOMS: atom_id res chain seq x y z
N TYR A 1 -14.08 -0.11 -29.44
CA TYR A 1 -14.56 1.05 -30.21
C TYR A 1 -15.18 2.00 -29.20
N ARG A 2 -14.51 3.09 -28.93
CA ARG A 2 -15.03 4.14 -28.05
C ARG A 2 -15.63 5.19 -28.96
N ASP A 3 -16.92 5.46 -28.85
CA ASP A 3 -17.57 6.54 -29.59
C ASP A 3 -16.82 7.86 -29.37
N PRO A 4 -16.64 8.69 -30.39
CA PRO A 4 -16.06 10.01 -30.21
C PRO A 4 -16.94 10.78 -29.23
N VAL A 5 -16.37 11.14 -28.10
CA VAL A 5 -17.01 11.98 -27.08
C VAL A 5 -17.50 13.24 -27.77
N ALA A 6 -18.80 13.48 -27.69
CA ALA A 6 -19.42 14.64 -28.30
C ALA A 6 -18.77 15.92 -27.76
N ALA A 7 -18.51 16.90 -28.63
CA ALA A 7 -17.81 18.15 -28.35
C ALA A 7 -18.50 19.05 -27.27
N ASN A 8 -19.55 18.58 -26.61
CA ASN A 8 -20.27 19.28 -25.54
C ASN A 8 -19.83 18.89 -24.11
N ASP A 9 -18.81 18.04 -23.98
CA ASP A 9 -18.31 17.62 -22.64
C ASP A 9 -17.32 18.62 -22.02
N THR A 10 -17.39 19.88 -22.43
CA THR A 10 -16.66 20.99 -21.79
C THR A 10 -17.15 21.32 -20.39
N LEU A 11 -18.30 20.75 -19.96
CA LEU A 11 -18.81 20.89 -18.60
C LEU A 11 -18.04 20.01 -17.59
N ALA A 12 -17.43 18.90 -18.03
CA ALA A 12 -16.66 18.02 -17.16
C ALA A 12 -15.28 18.59 -16.77
N ALA A 13 -14.76 19.57 -17.51
CA ALA A 13 -13.43 20.16 -17.23
C ALA A 13 -13.42 21.12 -16.02
N ASN A 14 -14.59 21.61 -15.58
CA ASN A 14 -14.76 22.55 -14.47
C ASN A 14 -15.52 21.95 -13.28
N ASP A 15 -15.83 20.67 -13.31
CA ASP A 15 -16.46 20.03 -12.16
C ASP A 15 -15.39 19.75 -11.07
N THR A 16 -15.25 20.72 -10.17
CA THR A 16 -14.39 20.63 -8.99
C THR A 16 -15.02 19.79 -7.87
N THR A 17 -16.24 19.29 -8.04
CA THR A 17 -16.96 18.47 -7.05
C THR A 17 -16.63 16.98 -7.14
N ASN A 18 -15.72 16.58 -8.05
CA ASN A 18 -15.31 15.19 -8.20
C ASN A 18 -14.61 14.68 -6.93
N MET A 19 -15.06 13.52 -6.42
CA MET A 19 -14.46 12.83 -5.26
C MET A 19 -12.95 12.65 -5.34
N GLY A 20 -12.37 12.62 -6.53
CA GLY A 20 -10.92 12.56 -6.74
C GLY A 20 -10.15 13.77 -6.21
N ASN A 21 -10.83 14.91 -5.99
CA ASN A 21 -10.24 16.12 -5.44
C ASN A 21 -10.37 16.22 -3.91
N LEU A 22 -11.21 15.38 -3.28
CA LEU A 22 -11.37 15.35 -1.83
C LEU A 22 -10.12 14.78 -1.15
N SER A 23 -9.77 15.37 -0.02
CA SER A 23 -8.75 14.77 0.84
C SER A 23 -9.26 13.45 1.41
N TRP A 24 -8.41 12.41 1.42
CA TRP A 24 -8.76 11.14 2.04
C TRP A 24 -9.23 11.28 3.50
N LYS A 25 -8.79 12.34 4.22
CA LYS A 25 -9.23 12.66 5.58
C LYS A 25 -10.70 13.12 5.65
N GLU A 26 -11.21 13.67 4.58
CA GLU A 26 -12.62 14.08 4.47
C GLU A 26 -13.51 12.89 4.16
N ILE A 27 -12.97 11.90 3.41
CA ILE A 27 -13.64 10.66 3.07
C ILE A 27 -13.70 9.73 4.29
N PHE A 28 -12.56 9.49 4.93
CA PHE A 28 -12.44 8.59 6.09
C PHE A 28 -12.42 9.40 7.39
N ARG A 29 -13.57 9.49 8.05
CA ARG A 29 -13.76 10.32 9.25
C ARG A 29 -13.39 9.61 10.57
N ASP A 30 -13.21 8.29 10.55
CA ASP A 30 -12.79 7.53 11.73
C ASP A 30 -11.35 7.90 12.12
N PRO A 31 -11.13 8.45 13.34
CA PRO A 31 -9.79 8.87 13.77
C PRO A 31 -8.82 7.70 13.91
N LYS A 32 -9.30 6.48 14.24
CA LYS A 32 -8.45 5.30 14.33
C LYS A 32 -7.96 4.86 12.95
N LEU A 33 -8.85 4.88 11.94
CA LEU A 33 -8.48 4.63 10.56
C LEU A 33 -7.50 5.68 10.04
N GLN A 34 -7.72 6.96 10.37
CA GLN A 34 -6.81 8.04 9.96
C GLN A 34 -5.40 7.84 10.53
N MET A 35 -5.29 7.46 11.81
CA MET A 35 -3.99 7.14 12.42
C MET A 35 -3.28 5.98 11.72
N LEU A 36 -4.01 4.90 11.39
CA LEU A 36 -3.44 3.76 10.66
C LEU A 36 -2.97 4.15 9.26
N ILE A 37 -3.73 4.97 8.54
CA ILE A 37 -3.33 5.47 7.22
C ILE A 37 -2.08 6.35 7.33
N GLU A 38 -2.02 7.29 8.28
CA GLU A 38 -0.83 8.14 8.49
C GLU A 38 0.39 7.30 8.83
N GLU A 39 0.24 6.31 9.70
CA GLU A 39 1.31 5.40 10.06
C GLU A 39 1.77 4.56 8.85
N GLY A 40 0.84 4.01 8.06
CA GLY A 40 1.17 3.29 6.83
C GLY A 40 1.91 4.17 5.84
N LEU A 41 1.46 5.40 5.60
CA LEU A 41 2.13 6.35 4.70
C LEU A 41 3.55 6.71 5.15
N ALA A 42 3.80 6.71 6.46
CA ALA A 42 5.12 6.99 7.03
C ALA A 42 6.08 5.80 6.95
N ASN A 43 5.59 4.58 7.17
CA ASN A 43 6.44 3.41 7.42
C ASN A 43 6.42 2.37 6.30
N ASN A 44 5.39 2.33 5.45
CA ASN A 44 5.23 1.30 4.42
C ASN A 44 6.43 1.25 3.47
N VAL A 45 6.94 0.04 3.23
CA VAL A 45 8.15 -0.19 2.43
C VAL A 45 7.97 0.22 0.98
N ASP A 46 6.82 -0.07 0.36
CA ASP A 46 6.54 0.30 -1.03
C ASP A 46 6.44 1.81 -1.19
N MET A 47 5.85 2.50 -0.22
CA MET A 47 5.80 3.97 -0.20
C MET A 47 7.20 4.57 -0.07
N GLN A 48 8.05 4.04 0.80
CA GLN A 48 9.44 4.48 0.94
C GLN A 48 10.25 4.22 -0.35
N ALA A 49 10.07 3.05 -0.96
CA ALA A 49 10.69 2.74 -2.26
C ALA A 49 10.23 3.70 -3.36
N ALA A 50 8.95 4.05 -3.42
CA ALA A 50 8.43 5.01 -4.38
C ALA A 50 9.03 6.42 -4.17
N ILE A 51 9.19 6.85 -2.91
CA ILE A 51 9.86 8.12 -2.57
C ILE A 51 11.34 8.12 -3.03
N LEU A 52 12.05 7.01 -2.81
CA LEU A 52 13.44 6.88 -3.23
C LEU A 52 13.57 6.90 -4.76
N ARG A 53 12.67 6.24 -5.49
CA ARG A 53 12.63 6.29 -6.97
C ARG A 53 12.44 7.72 -7.50
N VAL A 54 11.63 8.54 -6.84
CA VAL A 54 11.48 9.95 -7.22
C VAL A 54 12.79 10.72 -6.97
N LYS A 55 13.49 10.45 -5.86
CA LYS A 55 14.81 11.07 -5.57
C LYS A 55 15.85 10.66 -6.60
N GLU A 56 15.90 9.38 -6.96
CA GLU A 56 16.78 8.86 -8.01
C GLU A 56 16.51 9.52 -9.36
N ALA A 57 15.26 9.54 -9.82
CA ALA A 57 14.88 10.17 -11.08
C ALA A 57 15.20 11.68 -11.09
N LYS A 58 15.07 12.36 -9.94
CA LYS A 58 15.49 13.76 -9.78
C LYS A 58 17.01 13.93 -9.91
N ALA A 59 17.79 13.02 -9.35
CA ALA A 59 19.25 13.04 -9.47
C ALA A 59 19.69 12.81 -10.92
N LEU A 60 19.08 11.86 -11.62
CA LEU A 60 19.33 11.62 -13.05
C LEU A 60 18.96 12.82 -13.93
N LEU A 61 17.84 13.49 -13.63
CA LEU A 61 17.47 14.74 -14.30
C LEU A 61 18.49 15.85 -14.04
N THR A 62 19.02 15.94 -12.82
CA THR A 62 20.07 16.90 -12.50
C THR A 62 21.37 16.57 -13.25
N SER A 63 21.75 15.29 -13.30
CA SER A 63 22.90 14.83 -14.11
C SER A 63 22.74 15.20 -15.58
N ALA A 64 21.55 14.97 -16.16
CA ALA A 64 21.28 15.37 -17.56
C ALA A 64 21.34 16.89 -17.79
N ARG A 65 21.04 17.71 -16.78
CA ARG A 65 21.25 19.16 -16.83
C ARG A 65 22.72 19.54 -16.80
N LEU A 66 23.49 18.86 -15.94
CA LEU A 66 24.93 19.10 -15.80
C LEU A 66 25.73 18.65 -17.03
N SER A 67 25.19 17.74 -17.85
CA SER A 67 25.83 17.30 -19.11
C SER A 67 26.00 18.42 -20.16
N TYR A 68 25.33 19.55 -19.97
CA TYR A 68 25.57 20.76 -20.80
C TYR A 68 26.85 21.53 -20.39
N LEU A 69 27.42 21.24 -19.22
CA LEU A 69 28.62 21.88 -18.73
C LEU A 69 29.88 21.10 -19.15
N PRO A 70 31.04 21.77 -19.31
CA PRO A 70 32.31 21.08 -19.51
C PRO A 70 32.63 20.12 -18.36
N SER A 71 33.09 18.92 -18.68
CA SER A 71 33.63 17.99 -17.67
C SER A 71 35.12 18.26 -17.46
N LEU A 72 35.53 18.29 -16.21
CA LEU A 72 36.93 18.41 -15.80
C LEU A 72 37.34 17.13 -15.11
N ALA A 73 38.43 16.53 -15.53
CA ALA A 73 38.97 15.33 -14.88
C ALA A 73 40.45 15.55 -14.53
N LEU A 74 40.79 15.16 -13.30
CA LEU A 74 42.16 15.04 -12.76
C LEU A 74 42.45 13.57 -12.53
N ALA A 75 43.46 13.00 -13.13
CA ALA A 75 43.78 11.58 -13.05
C ALA A 75 45.26 11.39 -12.57
N PRO A 76 45.55 11.58 -11.26
CA PRO A 76 46.88 11.35 -10.77
C PRO A 76 47.26 9.88 -10.99
N GLN A 77 48.46 9.68 -11.57
CA GLN A 77 49.03 8.37 -11.84
C GLN A 77 50.44 8.28 -11.30
N GLY A 78 50.77 7.15 -10.69
CA GLY A 78 52.12 6.84 -10.25
C GLY A 78 52.54 5.48 -10.79
N SER A 79 53.72 5.37 -11.40
CA SER A 79 54.29 4.11 -11.84
C SER A 79 55.67 3.88 -11.24
N LEU A 80 55.90 2.65 -10.82
CA LEU A 80 57.20 2.15 -10.34
C LEU A 80 57.70 1.13 -11.37
N THR A 81 58.76 1.43 -12.07
CA THR A 81 59.35 0.51 -13.03
C THR A 81 60.76 0.09 -12.53
N SER A 82 60.92 -1.22 -12.31
CA SER A 82 62.19 -1.81 -11.97
C SER A 82 62.59 -2.82 -13.06
N VAL A 83 63.73 -2.67 -13.64
CA VAL A 83 64.30 -3.60 -14.61
C VAL A 83 65.56 -4.16 -14.03
N ASP A 84 65.66 -5.49 -13.94
CA ASP A 84 66.85 -6.30 -13.61
C ASP A 84 67.70 -5.80 -12.44
N LYS A 85 67.15 -5.75 -11.21
CA LYS A 85 67.80 -5.32 -9.96
C LYS A 85 68.33 -3.89 -9.91
N SER A 86 67.97 -3.05 -10.89
CA SER A 86 68.26 -1.61 -10.85
C SER A 86 67.32 -0.87 -9.87
N THR A 87 67.76 0.32 -9.43
CA THR A 87 66.93 1.20 -8.60
C THR A 87 65.60 1.52 -9.28
N PRO A 88 64.47 1.31 -8.61
CA PRO A 88 63.15 1.56 -9.20
C PRO A 88 63.01 3.02 -9.64
N VAL A 89 62.65 3.23 -10.89
CA VAL A 89 62.33 4.56 -11.43
C VAL A 89 60.86 4.86 -11.04
N LYS A 90 60.69 5.96 -10.30
CA LYS A 90 59.36 6.46 -9.88
C LYS A 90 58.94 7.54 -10.84
N ASN A 91 57.81 7.36 -11.49
CA ASN A 91 57.22 8.37 -12.35
C ASN A 91 55.84 8.78 -11.80
N TYR A 92 55.65 10.09 -11.61
CA TYR A 92 54.35 10.65 -11.17
C TYR A 92 53.85 11.60 -12.22
N THR A 93 52.62 11.39 -12.69
CA THR A 93 51.96 12.29 -13.66
C THR A 93 50.62 12.75 -13.10
N LEU A 94 50.29 14.02 -13.32
CA LEU A 94 49.05 14.62 -12.96
C LEU A 94 48.39 15.25 -14.20
N PRO A 95 47.80 14.41 -15.08
CA PRO A 95 47.10 14.95 -16.23
C PRO A 95 45.76 15.59 -15.77
N ALA A 96 45.53 16.81 -16.29
CA ALA A 96 44.25 17.49 -16.21
C ALA A 96 43.63 17.52 -17.59
N SER A 97 42.40 17.11 -17.74
CA SER A 97 41.68 17.18 -19.01
C SER A 97 40.36 17.90 -18.85
N ALA A 98 39.97 18.67 -19.86
CA ALA A 98 38.64 19.29 -19.97
C ALA A 98 37.99 18.83 -21.28
N SER A 99 36.75 18.37 -21.22
CA SER A 99 35.99 18.03 -22.40
C SER A 99 34.59 18.67 -22.35
N TRP A 100 34.14 19.15 -23.51
CA TRP A 100 32.83 19.76 -23.65
C TRP A 100 32.15 19.26 -24.92
N GLU A 101 30.92 18.77 -24.79
CA GLU A 101 30.08 18.31 -25.90
C GLU A 101 29.09 19.43 -26.25
N VAL A 102 29.23 19.99 -27.47
CA VAL A 102 28.28 20.99 -28.00
C VAL A 102 27.10 20.26 -28.63
N ASP A 103 25.88 20.58 -28.22
CA ASP A 103 24.66 19.91 -28.70
C ASP A 103 24.15 20.50 -30.03
N LEU A 104 24.79 20.15 -31.13
CA LEU A 104 24.42 20.64 -32.48
C LEU A 104 23.14 19.97 -33.02
N PHE A 105 22.84 18.73 -32.60
CA PHE A 105 21.74 17.92 -33.13
C PHE A 105 20.67 17.58 -32.10
N GLY A 106 20.68 18.20 -30.94
CA GLY A 106 19.67 18.02 -29.92
C GLY A 106 19.76 16.71 -29.15
N LYS A 107 20.91 16.02 -29.14
CA LYS A 107 21.15 14.79 -28.35
C LYS A 107 20.96 15.04 -26.85
N LEU A 108 21.63 16.04 -26.30
CA LEU A 108 21.55 16.40 -24.90
C LEU A 108 20.16 16.96 -24.53
N LEU A 109 19.56 17.75 -25.44
CA LEU A 109 18.22 18.29 -25.28
C LEU A 109 17.18 17.15 -25.15
N ASN A 110 17.26 16.17 -26.06
CA ASN A 110 16.31 15.05 -26.02
C ASN A 110 16.57 14.11 -24.82
N ALA A 111 17.84 13.90 -24.44
CA ALA A 111 18.20 13.19 -23.22
C ALA A 111 17.62 13.88 -21.98
N HIS A 112 17.77 15.19 -21.85
CA HIS A 112 17.18 15.97 -20.76
C HIS A 112 15.63 15.90 -20.74
N ARG A 113 14.97 16.00 -21.91
CA ARG A 113 13.51 15.84 -22.03
C ARG A 113 13.07 14.45 -21.59
N GLY A 114 13.79 13.40 -21.99
CA GLY A 114 13.55 12.02 -21.54
C GLY A 114 13.66 11.87 -20.03
N GLN A 115 14.72 12.39 -19.40
CA GLN A 115 14.88 12.36 -17.94
C GLN A 115 13.81 13.17 -17.20
N LYS A 116 13.36 14.29 -17.78
CA LYS A 116 12.23 15.06 -17.23
C LYS A 116 10.94 14.25 -17.28
N ALA A 117 10.66 13.55 -18.37
CA ALA A 117 9.50 12.68 -18.48
C ALA A 117 9.55 11.52 -17.46
N SER A 118 10.72 10.87 -17.30
CA SER A 118 10.94 9.82 -16.29
C SER A 118 10.75 10.33 -14.86
N TYR A 119 11.18 11.54 -14.56
CA TYR A 119 10.93 12.17 -13.26
C TYR A 119 9.43 12.42 -13.01
N LEU A 120 8.69 12.90 -14.02
CA LEU A 120 7.24 13.08 -13.91
C LEU A 120 6.51 11.74 -13.74
N GLN A 121 6.93 10.72 -14.48
CA GLN A 121 6.44 9.36 -14.36
C GLN A 121 6.65 8.81 -12.94
N SER A 122 7.84 8.99 -12.36
CA SER A 122 8.12 8.53 -10.99
C SER A 122 7.24 9.22 -9.95
N LYS A 123 6.92 10.51 -10.14
CA LYS A 123 5.96 11.23 -9.28
C LYS A 123 4.54 10.70 -9.40
N ALA A 124 4.08 10.44 -10.62
CA ALA A 124 2.76 9.84 -10.85
C ALA A 124 2.67 8.43 -10.24
N TYR A 125 3.73 7.63 -10.37
CA TYR A 125 3.83 6.32 -9.72
C TYR A 125 3.77 6.42 -8.19
N GLN A 126 4.52 7.35 -7.58
CA GLN A 126 4.46 7.60 -6.14
C GLN A 126 3.03 7.93 -5.69
N GLN A 127 2.32 8.76 -6.45
CA GLN A 127 0.92 9.10 -6.14
C GLN A 127 0.00 7.87 -6.26
N ALA A 128 0.20 7.02 -7.25
CA ALA A 128 -0.56 5.78 -7.41
C ALA A 128 -0.33 4.82 -6.23
N VAL A 129 0.93 4.61 -5.82
CA VAL A 129 1.28 3.78 -4.64
C VAL A 129 0.63 4.35 -3.37
N ARG A 130 0.66 5.67 -3.19
CA ARG A 130 0.00 6.34 -2.07
C ARG A 130 -1.51 6.06 -2.02
N SER A 131 -2.19 6.22 -3.15
CA SER A 131 -3.64 5.99 -3.24
C SER A 131 -3.99 4.51 -3.01
N GLN A 132 -3.19 3.60 -3.57
CA GLN A 132 -3.36 2.16 -3.38
C GLN A 132 -3.17 1.76 -1.91
N LEU A 133 -2.18 2.31 -1.22
CA LEU A 133 -1.92 2.04 0.19
C LEU A 133 -3.08 2.54 1.07
N ILE A 134 -3.57 3.76 0.84
CA ILE A 134 -4.73 4.31 1.56
C ILE A 134 -5.96 3.42 1.36
N GLY A 135 -6.27 3.04 0.12
CA GLY A 135 -7.38 2.15 -0.19
C GLY A 135 -7.21 0.76 0.42
N GLY A 136 -6.00 0.22 0.40
CA GLY A 136 -5.67 -1.09 1.00
C GLY A 136 -5.89 -1.11 2.51
N ILE A 137 -5.40 -0.09 3.23
CA ILE A 137 -5.59 0.02 4.68
C ILE A 137 -7.07 0.22 5.00
N ALA A 138 -7.79 1.09 4.29
CA ALA A 138 -9.21 1.34 4.52
C ALA A 138 -10.04 0.07 4.28
N ASN A 139 -9.82 -0.64 3.17
CA ASN A 139 -10.53 -1.89 2.88
C ASN A 139 -10.27 -2.96 3.97
N ALA A 140 -9.02 -3.14 4.39
CA ALA A 140 -8.69 -4.09 5.44
C ALA A 140 -9.32 -3.70 6.78
N TYR A 141 -9.33 -2.41 7.13
CA TYR A 141 -9.96 -1.89 8.34
C TYR A 141 -11.47 -2.15 8.37
N TYR A 142 -12.21 -1.80 7.31
CA TYR A 142 -13.64 -2.05 7.26
C TYR A 142 -13.99 -3.54 7.18
N SER A 143 -13.15 -4.36 6.53
CA SER A 143 -13.28 -5.81 6.57
C SER A 143 -13.12 -6.34 7.99
N LEU A 144 -12.21 -5.77 8.77
CA LEU A 144 -12.00 -6.15 10.17
C LEU A 144 -13.21 -5.79 11.04
N LEU A 145 -13.80 -4.60 10.87
CA LEU A 145 -15.03 -4.21 11.58
C LEU A 145 -16.20 -5.15 11.24
N MET A 146 -16.34 -5.51 9.96
CA MET A 146 -17.35 -6.47 9.51
C MET A 146 -17.14 -7.86 10.15
N LEU A 147 -15.91 -8.35 10.20
CA LEU A 147 -15.58 -9.63 10.82
C LEU A 147 -15.86 -9.62 12.32
N ASP A 148 -15.55 -8.55 13.04
CA ASP A 148 -15.88 -8.41 14.46
C ASP A 148 -17.39 -8.51 14.70
N ARG A 149 -18.17 -7.85 13.83
CA ARG A 149 -19.63 -7.96 13.92
C ARG A 149 -20.11 -9.38 13.64
N GLN A 150 -19.55 -10.07 12.66
CA GLN A 150 -19.87 -11.46 12.36
C GLN A 150 -19.48 -12.38 13.52
N VAL A 151 -18.32 -12.18 14.14
CA VAL A 151 -17.90 -12.92 15.35
C VAL A 151 -18.92 -12.73 16.46
N SER A 152 -19.30 -11.49 16.76
CA SER A 152 -20.27 -11.18 17.83
C SER A 152 -21.63 -11.87 17.61
N VAL A 153 -22.16 -11.81 16.38
CA VAL A 153 -23.45 -12.48 16.03
C VAL A 153 -23.29 -14.00 16.10
N THR A 154 -22.18 -14.55 15.64
CA THR A 154 -21.95 -15.99 15.66
C THR A 154 -21.76 -16.50 17.09
N GLU A 155 -21.12 -15.74 17.99
CA GLU A 155 -21.02 -16.08 19.42
C GLU A 155 -22.41 -16.17 20.09
N GLN A 156 -23.30 -15.24 19.76
CA GLN A 156 -24.69 -15.30 20.21
C GLN A 156 -25.40 -16.55 19.67
N ASN A 157 -25.21 -16.88 18.39
CA ASN A 157 -25.76 -18.08 17.78
C ASN A 157 -25.23 -19.37 18.43
N VAL A 158 -23.94 -19.44 18.73
CA VAL A 158 -23.34 -20.58 19.46
C VAL A 158 -24.00 -20.75 20.82
N ALA A 159 -24.24 -19.65 21.57
CA ALA A 159 -24.93 -19.70 22.86
C ALA A 159 -26.38 -20.22 22.73
N LEU A 160 -27.12 -19.75 21.71
CA LEU A 160 -28.48 -20.22 21.42
C LEU A 160 -28.52 -21.71 21.03
N MET A 161 -27.60 -22.12 20.17
CA MET A 161 -27.49 -23.53 19.74
C MET A 161 -27.16 -24.44 20.92
N LYS A 162 -26.29 -24.00 21.82
CA LYS A 162 -25.96 -24.73 23.06
C LYS A 162 -27.20 -24.95 23.93
N GLU A 163 -28.03 -23.92 24.10
CA GLU A 163 -29.28 -24.03 24.87
C GLU A 163 -30.31 -24.92 24.14
N THR A 164 -30.36 -24.87 22.82
CA THR A 164 -31.19 -25.76 22.01
C THR A 164 -30.79 -27.22 22.20
N VAL A 165 -29.50 -27.55 22.20
CA VAL A 165 -29.01 -28.91 22.47
C VAL A 165 -29.46 -29.38 23.87
N ARG A 166 -29.30 -28.52 24.87
CA ARG A 166 -29.72 -28.82 26.26
C ARG A 166 -31.22 -29.10 26.36
N THR A 167 -32.02 -28.29 25.66
CA THR A 167 -33.49 -28.49 25.61
C THR A 167 -33.84 -29.81 24.93
N MET A 168 -33.17 -30.14 23.80
CA MET A 168 -33.40 -31.41 23.10
C MET A 168 -33.00 -32.62 23.94
N GLU A 169 -31.92 -32.53 24.74
CA GLU A 169 -31.53 -33.57 25.68
C GLU A 169 -32.60 -33.81 26.77
N ALA A 170 -33.10 -32.72 27.35
CA ALA A 170 -34.18 -32.83 28.35
C ALA A 170 -35.48 -33.40 27.76
N MET A 171 -35.84 -33.00 26.53
CA MET A 171 -37.01 -33.56 25.81
C MET A 171 -36.81 -35.07 25.50
N LYS A 172 -35.61 -35.50 25.19
CA LYS A 172 -35.32 -36.94 25.03
C LYS A 172 -35.49 -37.70 26.30
N GLU A 173 -34.99 -37.18 27.44
CA GLU A 173 -35.17 -37.81 28.76
C GLU A 173 -36.66 -37.95 29.13
N ALA A 174 -37.47 -36.96 28.72
CA ALA A 174 -38.93 -36.99 28.90
C ALA A 174 -39.66 -37.88 27.86
N GLY A 175 -38.94 -38.52 26.93
CA GLY A 175 -39.54 -39.38 25.90
C GLY A 175 -40.24 -38.58 24.78
N MET A 176 -40.04 -37.28 24.69
CA MET A 176 -40.70 -36.37 23.73
C MET A 176 -39.95 -36.23 22.39
N THR A 177 -38.70 -36.68 22.31
CA THR A 177 -37.90 -36.62 21.10
C THR A 177 -36.98 -37.84 20.96
N THR A 178 -36.34 -37.97 19.77
CA THR A 178 -35.48 -39.12 19.43
C THR A 178 -34.00 -38.80 19.64
N GLU A 179 -33.16 -39.83 19.84
CA GLU A 179 -31.70 -39.67 19.86
C GLU A 179 -31.16 -39.02 18.57
N ALA A 180 -31.78 -39.36 17.43
CA ALA A 180 -31.39 -38.76 16.13
C ALA A 180 -31.57 -37.24 16.11
N ALA A 181 -32.67 -36.72 16.72
CA ALA A 181 -32.91 -35.29 16.80
C ALA A 181 -31.88 -34.59 17.71
N VAL A 182 -31.51 -35.22 18.82
CA VAL A 182 -30.41 -34.71 19.69
C VAL A 182 -29.09 -34.68 18.96
N ALA A 183 -28.74 -35.79 18.27
CA ALA A 183 -27.50 -35.87 17.47
C ALA A 183 -27.45 -34.80 16.36
N GLN A 184 -28.59 -34.54 15.68
CA GLN A 184 -28.69 -33.48 14.68
C GLN A 184 -28.47 -32.10 15.30
N SER A 185 -29.05 -31.81 16.44
CA SER A 185 -28.88 -30.54 17.16
C SER A 185 -27.42 -30.33 17.60
N LYS A 186 -26.76 -31.39 18.12
CA LYS A 186 -25.33 -31.38 18.44
C LYS A 186 -24.47 -31.11 17.21
N GLY A 187 -24.79 -31.76 16.07
CA GLY A 187 -24.10 -31.50 14.80
C GLY A 187 -24.19 -30.02 14.36
N ALA A 188 -25.38 -29.43 14.44
CA ALA A 188 -25.59 -28.03 14.13
C ALA A 188 -24.81 -27.08 15.07
N TYR A 189 -24.81 -27.38 16.38
CA TYR A 189 -24.02 -26.65 17.37
C TYR A 189 -22.52 -26.67 17.02
N HIS A 190 -21.93 -27.85 16.83
CA HIS A 190 -20.51 -27.97 16.52
C HIS A 190 -20.14 -27.34 15.16
N GLN A 191 -21.04 -27.37 14.17
CA GLN A 191 -20.85 -26.66 12.91
C GLN A 191 -20.76 -25.14 13.13
N THR A 192 -21.61 -24.60 14.03
CA THR A 192 -21.59 -23.17 14.34
C THR A 192 -20.33 -22.79 15.13
N GLU A 193 -19.88 -23.65 16.07
CA GLU A 193 -18.58 -23.47 16.77
C GLU A 193 -17.39 -23.46 15.80
N ALA A 194 -17.38 -24.37 14.84
CA ALA A 194 -16.33 -24.42 13.82
C ALA A 194 -16.31 -23.12 12.98
N SER A 195 -17.49 -22.62 12.59
CA SER A 195 -17.62 -21.35 11.88
C SER A 195 -17.11 -20.18 12.72
N LEU A 196 -17.37 -20.15 14.01
CA LEU A 196 -16.85 -19.12 14.94
C LEU A 196 -15.31 -19.17 15.00
N ALA A 197 -14.73 -20.36 15.08
CA ALA A 197 -13.28 -20.51 15.11
C ALA A 197 -12.63 -20.01 13.82
N ASP A 198 -13.27 -20.27 12.66
CA ASP A 198 -12.82 -19.79 11.37
C ASP A 198 -12.90 -18.25 11.26
N LEU A 199 -14.00 -17.63 11.70
CA LEU A 199 -14.12 -16.17 11.76
C LEU A 199 -13.03 -15.54 12.63
N LYS A 200 -12.74 -16.09 13.80
CA LYS A 200 -11.65 -15.62 14.68
C LYS A 200 -10.27 -15.77 14.04
N ARG A 201 -10.07 -16.78 13.20
CA ARG A 201 -8.85 -16.92 12.38
C ARG A 201 -8.78 -15.81 11.35
N GLN A 202 -9.87 -15.52 10.63
CA GLN A 202 -9.94 -14.46 9.61
C GLN A 202 -9.68 -13.07 10.20
N VAL A 203 -10.17 -12.79 11.43
CA VAL A 203 -9.84 -11.56 12.16
C VAL A 203 -8.34 -11.41 12.32
N ARG A 204 -7.65 -12.44 12.81
CA ARG A 204 -6.18 -12.41 13.00
C ARG A 204 -5.42 -12.26 11.68
N GLU A 205 -5.87 -12.92 10.62
CA GLU A 205 -5.26 -12.80 9.29
C GLU A 205 -5.40 -11.37 8.75
N THR A 206 -6.55 -10.74 8.98
CA THR A 206 -6.78 -9.35 8.56
C THR A 206 -5.95 -8.38 9.40
N GLU A 207 -5.83 -8.57 10.72
CA GLU A 207 -4.92 -7.80 11.58
C GLU A 207 -3.46 -7.93 11.13
N ASN A 208 -3.02 -9.14 10.78
CA ASN A 208 -1.69 -9.38 10.25
C ASN A 208 -1.48 -8.67 8.91
N SER A 209 -2.49 -8.68 8.04
CA SER A 209 -2.43 -7.98 6.75
C SER A 209 -2.28 -6.47 6.94
N ILE A 210 -3.02 -5.88 7.89
CA ILE A 210 -2.85 -4.46 8.26
C ILE A 210 -1.44 -4.23 8.82
N SER A 211 -0.96 -5.10 9.72
CA SER A 211 0.39 -4.99 10.29
C SER A 211 1.49 -4.98 9.22
N VAL A 212 1.34 -5.78 8.16
CA VAL A 212 2.25 -5.78 6.99
C VAL A 212 2.18 -4.44 6.25
N LEU A 213 0.98 -3.88 6.04
CA LEU A 213 0.83 -2.57 5.39
C LEU A 213 1.46 -1.45 6.22
N LEU A 214 1.48 -1.58 7.55
CA LEU A 214 2.13 -0.64 8.48
C LEU A 214 3.63 -0.90 8.64
N ALA A 215 4.19 -1.95 8.01
CA ALA A 215 5.56 -2.43 8.20
C ALA A 215 5.88 -2.75 9.68
N LYS A 216 4.93 -3.35 10.39
CA LYS A 216 5.07 -3.77 11.80
C LYS A 216 4.99 -5.29 11.96
N ALA A 217 5.48 -5.77 13.09
CA ALA A 217 5.22 -7.14 13.53
C ALA A 217 3.71 -7.38 13.74
N PRO A 218 3.23 -8.62 13.60
CA PRO A 218 1.83 -8.97 13.87
C PRO A 218 1.38 -8.45 15.24
N GLN A 219 0.29 -7.69 15.27
CA GLN A 219 -0.27 -7.06 16.47
C GLN A 219 -1.77 -6.90 16.37
N ASN A 220 -2.43 -6.71 17.50
CA ASN A 220 -3.83 -6.32 17.53
C ASN A 220 -3.96 -4.89 17.00
N ILE A 221 -4.98 -4.66 16.19
CA ILE A 221 -5.28 -3.34 15.61
C ILE A 221 -6.37 -2.67 16.43
N ASP A 222 -6.06 -1.49 16.98
CA ASP A 222 -7.07 -0.67 17.66
C ASP A 222 -8.10 -0.16 16.64
N ARG A 223 -9.39 -0.39 16.95
CA ARG A 223 -10.50 -0.10 16.05
C ARG A 223 -11.78 0.26 16.79
N GLY A 224 -12.68 0.96 16.11
CA GLY A 224 -14.04 1.23 16.60
C GLY A 224 -14.98 0.07 16.33
N THR A 225 -16.26 0.33 16.45
CA THR A 225 -17.33 -0.61 16.05
C THR A 225 -17.90 -0.23 14.69
N LEU A 226 -18.55 -1.19 14.01
CA LEU A 226 -19.18 -0.93 12.71
C LEU A 226 -20.34 0.08 12.85
N GLU A 227 -21.04 0.06 13.97
CA GLU A 227 -22.18 0.94 14.27
C GLU A 227 -21.78 2.40 14.49
N GLU A 228 -20.54 2.66 14.89
CA GLU A 228 -20.01 4.01 15.09
C GLU A 228 -19.54 4.66 13.78
N GLN A 229 -19.49 3.90 12.69
CA GLN A 229 -19.02 4.43 11.41
C GLN A 229 -20.06 5.35 10.77
N VAL A 230 -19.67 6.59 10.54
CA VAL A 230 -20.50 7.57 9.83
C VAL A 230 -20.16 7.49 8.34
N MET A 231 -21.09 7.00 7.54
CA MET A 231 -20.95 7.12 6.10
C MET A 231 -21.04 8.60 5.70
N PRO A 232 -20.17 9.09 4.81
CA PRO A 232 -20.31 10.43 4.26
C PRO A 232 -21.65 10.50 3.52
N ALA A 233 -22.60 11.33 4.02
CA ALA A 233 -23.95 11.41 3.52
C ALA A 233 -24.06 12.04 2.12
N ASP A 234 -23.05 12.78 1.69
CA ASP A 234 -23.02 13.51 0.41
C ASP A 234 -21.76 13.17 -0.37
N LEU A 235 -21.65 11.93 -0.84
CA LEU A 235 -20.73 11.61 -1.90
C LEU A 235 -21.37 12.02 -3.22
N ALA A 236 -21.01 13.20 -3.74
CA ALA A 236 -21.35 13.58 -5.11
C ALA A 236 -20.69 12.56 -6.05
N VAL A 237 -21.48 11.58 -6.48
CA VAL A 237 -21.11 10.64 -7.53
C VAL A 237 -21.29 11.40 -8.82
N GLY A 238 -20.19 11.91 -9.40
CA GLY A 238 -20.19 12.55 -10.72
C GLY A 238 -20.33 11.53 -11.84
#